data_4722ac8af91de495670c25b44f93e20e
#
_entry.id   4722ac8af91de495670c25b44f93e20e
#
_cell.length_a   1.000
_cell.length_b   1.000
_cell.length_c   1.000
_cell.angle_alpha   90.00
_cell.angle_beta   90.00
_cell.angle_gamma   90.00
#
_symmetry.space_group_name_H-M   'P 1'
#
loop_
_entity.id
_entity.type
_entity.pdbx_description
1 polymer ?
#
loop_
_entity_poly.entity_id
_entity_poly.type
_entity_poly.pdbx_seq_one_letter_code
_entity_poly.pdbx_strand_id
1 'polypeptide(L)'
;MELTILMPCLNEENTIEGCVRQAVSFLHDYHIDGEVLVIDNGSTDASAKRALHAGAKVLSCDRKGYGNALGFGLKHSAGKYVIMADCDCSYSFEELQPFLDKLRAGADIV
;
A
#
# COMPACT_ATOMS: atom_id res chain seq x y z
N MET A 1 3.27 4.07 14.68
CA MET A 1 2.59 3.34 13.58
C MET A 1 3.30 2.02 13.35
N GLU A 2 2.57 0.94 13.26
CA GLU A 2 3.16 -0.40 13.14
C GLU A 2 3.37 -0.85 11.70
N LEU A 3 2.40 -0.59 10.81
CA LEU A 3 2.41 -1.16 9.46
C LEU A 3 2.12 -0.12 8.40
N THR A 4 2.90 -0.13 7.33
CA THR A 4 2.56 0.55 6.08
C THR A 4 2.27 -0.50 5.02
N ILE A 5 1.08 -0.41 4.40
CA ILE A 5 0.78 -1.19 3.20
C ILE A 5 1.11 -0.28 2.01
N LEU A 6 2.16 -0.64 1.29
CA LEU A 6 2.72 0.18 0.21
C LEU A 6 2.25 -0.34 -1.14
N MET A 7 1.58 0.51 -1.90
CA MET A 7 1.05 0.18 -3.23
C MET A 7 1.62 1.11 -4.29
N PRO A 8 2.56 0.66 -5.12
CA PRO A 8 2.93 1.43 -6.31
C PRO A 8 1.78 1.37 -7.33
N CYS A 9 1.51 2.49 -7.98
CA CYS A 9 0.33 2.63 -8.84
C CYS A 9 0.69 3.38 -10.12
N LEU A 10 0.22 2.85 -11.25
CA LEU A 10 0.32 3.52 -12.55
C LEU A 10 -0.90 3.12 -13.38
N ASN A 11 -1.80 4.09 -13.62
CA ASN A 11 -3.00 3.91 -14.44
C ASN A 11 -3.86 2.70 -14.03
N GLU A 12 -4.23 2.66 -12.75
CA GLU A 12 -5.02 1.58 -12.15
C GLU A 12 -6.37 2.09 -11.64
N GLU A 13 -6.98 3.07 -12.33
CA GLU A 13 -8.22 3.70 -11.83
C GLU A 13 -9.39 2.73 -11.65
N ASN A 14 -9.41 1.63 -12.40
CA ASN A 14 -10.50 0.66 -12.30
C ASN A 14 -10.39 -0.28 -11.09
N THR A 15 -9.21 -0.41 -10.50
CA THR A 15 -8.94 -1.38 -9.43
C THR A 15 -8.46 -0.75 -8.13
N ILE A 16 -7.82 0.43 -8.21
CA ILE A 16 -7.14 1.03 -7.05
C ILE A 16 -8.07 1.30 -5.87
N GLU A 17 -9.28 1.78 -6.14
CA GLU A 17 -10.21 2.10 -5.06
C GLU A 17 -10.58 0.86 -4.24
N GLY A 18 -10.91 -0.25 -4.93
CA GLY A 18 -11.22 -1.52 -4.29
C GLY A 18 -10.03 -2.06 -3.50
N CYS A 19 -8.83 -1.98 -4.07
CA CYS A 19 -7.62 -2.43 -3.40
C CYS A 19 -7.32 -1.63 -2.13
N VAL A 20 -7.45 -0.31 -2.20
CA VAL A 20 -7.25 0.56 -1.03
C VAL A 20 -8.29 0.28 0.04
N ARG A 21 -9.55 0.11 -0.35
CA ARG A 21 -10.63 -0.20 0.62
C ARG A 21 -10.39 -1.53 1.32
N GLN A 22 -9.93 -2.54 0.60
CA GLN A 22 -9.59 -3.83 1.19
C GLN A 22 -8.44 -3.70 2.19
N ALA A 23 -7.41 -2.92 1.85
CA ALA A 23 -6.27 -2.69 2.74
C ALA A 23 -6.69 -1.93 4.00
N VAL A 24 -7.50 -0.88 3.85
CA VAL A 24 -8.02 -0.11 4.98
C VAL A 24 -8.86 -1.00 5.89
N SER A 25 -9.74 -1.82 5.30
CA SER A 25 -10.56 -2.76 6.07
C SER A 25 -9.72 -3.77 6.82
N PHE A 26 -8.66 -4.27 6.22
CA PHE A 26 -7.72 -5.19 6.87
C PHE A 26 -7.11 -4.54 8.12
N LEU A 27 -6.62 -3.31 8.01
CA LEU A 27 -6.04 -2.61 9.15
C LEU A 27 -7.07 -2.40 10.26
N HIS A 28 -8.30 -2.04 9.88
CA HIS A 28 -9.39 -1.81 10.83
C HIS A 28 -9.82 -3.11 11.52
N ASP A 29 -10.06 -4.17 10.74
CA ASP A 29 -10.61 -5.43 11.24
C ASP A 29 -9.66 -6.15 12.19
N TYR A 30 -8.35 -6.02 11.94
CA TYR A 30 -7.32 -6.64 12.78
C TYR A 30 -6.73 -5.68 13.82
N HIS A 31 -7.32 -4.49 14.00
CA HIS A 31 -6.89 -3.47 14.98
C HIS A 31 -5.41 -3.11 14.84
N ILE A 32 -4.96 -2.93 13.60
CA ILE A 32 -3.57 -2.60 13.29
C ILE A 32 -3.44 -1.08 13.16
N ASP A 33 -2.52 -0.48 13.90
CA ASP A 33 -2.15 0.92 13.72
C ASP A 33 -1.29 1.04 12.47
N GLY A 34 -1.90 1.39 11.36
CA GLY A 34 -1.23 1.38 10.07
C GLY A 34 -1.76 2.40 9.09
N GLU A 35 -1.08 2.47 7.96
CA GLU A 35 -1.45 3.34 6.84
C GLU A 35 -1.45 2.54 5.54
N VAL A 36 -2.25 3.01 4.59
CA VAL A 36 -2.15 2.58 3.19
C VAL A 36 -1.48 3.71 2.43
N LEU A 37 -0.32 3.45 1.87
CA LEU A 37 0.48 4.43 1.15
C LEU A 37 0.51 4.06 -0.33
N VAL A 38 -0.12 4.89 -1.16
CA VAL A 38 -0.11 4.71 -2.61
C VAL A 38 0.93 5.66 -3.21
N ILE A 39 1.84 5.10 -3.98
CA ILE A 39 2.82 5.88 -4.72
C ILE A 39 2.38 5.95 -6.18
N ASP A 40 1.91 7.12 -6.58
CA ASP A 40 1.49 7.36 -7.95
C ASP A 40 2.71 7.65 -8.83
N ASN A 41 2.95 6.76 -9.76
CA ASN A 41 4.15 6.81 -10.61
C ASN A 41 3.87 7.47 -11.97
N GLY A 42 3.09 8.54 -11.95
CA GLY A 42 2.80 9.33 -13.15
C GLY A 42 1.53 8.94 -13.87
N SER A 43 0.49 8.51 -13.15
CA SER A 43 -0.80 8.17 -13.76
C SER A 43 -1.40 9.35 -14.49
N THR A 44 -1.96 9.09 -15.66
CA THR A 44 -2.69 10.08 -16.47
C THR A 44 -4.21 9.96 -16.30
N ASP A 45 -4.66 8.96 -15.55
CA ASP A 45 -6.08 8.72 -15.25
C ASP A 45 -6.43 9.20 -13.83
N ALA A 46 -7.56 8.76 -13.29
CA ALA A 46 -8.06 9.15 -11.97
C ALA A 46 -7.51 8.28 -10.82
N SER A 47 -6.45 7.51 -11.03
CA SER A 47 -5.89 6.58 -10.02
C SER A 47 -5.59 7.28 -8.70
N ALA A 48 -4.81 8.36 -8.72
CA ALA A 48 -4.41 9.07 -7.51
C ALA A 48 -5.62 9.62 -6.75
N LYS A 49 -6.57 10.23 -7.46
CA LYS A 49 -7.79 10.80 -6.89
C LYS A 49 -8.64 9.72 -6.23
N ARG A 50 -8.82 8.59 -6.90
CA ARG A 50 -9.62 7.48 -6.39
C ARG A 50 -8.98 6.81 -5.18
N ALA A 51 -7.65 6.68 -5.19
CA ALA A 51 -6.92 6.15 -4.04
C ALA A 51 -7.07 7.05 -2.81
N LEU A 52 -6.93 8.35 -2.99
CA LEU A 52 -7.10 9.32 -1.92
C LEU A 52 -8.53 9.27 -1.36
N HIS A 53 -9.53 9.20 -2.23
CA HIS A 53 -10.93 9.12 -1.84
C HIS A 53 -11.24 7.84 -1.06
N ALA A 54 -10.56 6.75 -1.37
CA ALA A 54 -10.75 5.46 -0.68
C ALA A 54 -10.08 5.40 0.69
N GLY A 55 -9.26 6.37 1.05
CA GLY A 55 -8.65 6.45 2.38
C GLY A 55 -7.13 6.26 2.40
N ALA A 56 -6.46 6.21 1.26
CA ALA A 56 -5.02 6.09 1.20
C ALA A 56 -4.34 7.45 1.33
N LYS A 57 -3.11 7.44 1.83
CA LYS A 57 -2.19 8.54 1.66
C LYS A 57 -1.55 8.38 0.29
N VAL A 58 -1.57 9.42 -0.53
CA VAL A 58 -1.06 9.35 -1.91
C VAL A 58 0.11 10.30 -2.07
N LEU A 59 1.23 9.78 -2.56
CA LEU A 59 2.40 10.58 -2.91
C LEU A 59 2.76 10.31 -4.38
N SER A 60 3.25 11.35 -5.06
CA SER A 60 3.68 11.23 -6.45
C SER A 60 5.19 11.00 -6.51
N CYS A 61 5.61 10.06 -7.35
CA CYS A 61 7.01 9.80 -7.63
C CYS A 61 7.32 10.23 -9.06
N ASP A 62 8.24 11.20 -9.22
CA ASP A 62 8.59 11.76 -10.53
C ASP A 62 9.44 10.81 -11.38
N ARG A 63 10.18 9.91 -10.74
CA ARG A 63 10.99 8.94 -11.46
C ARG A 63 10.14 7.75 -11.84
N LYS A 64 10.01 7.52 -13.13
CA LYS A 64 9.23 6.41 -13.65
C LYS A 64 9.91 5.07 -13.37
N GLY A 65 9.10 4.04 -13.16
CA GLY A 65 9.54 2.68 -12.95
C GLY A 65 9.12 2.14 -11.59
N TYR A 66 8.82 0.86 -11.56
CA TYR A 66 8.34 0.15 -10.38
C TYR A 66 9.36 0.23 -9.22
N GLY A 67 10.64 0.03 -9.53
CA GLY A 67 11.70 0.09 -8.51
C GLY A 67 11.83 1.48 -7.90
N ASN A 68 11.70 2.53 -8.71
CA ASN A 68 11.74 3.90 -8.21
C ASN A 68 10.54 4.21 -7.32
N ALA A 69 9.35 3.74 -7.69
CA ALA A 69 8.15 3.93 -6.89
C ALA A 69 8.28 3.21 -5.54
N LEU A 70 8.77 1.98 -5.52
CA LEU A 70 8.98 1.23 -4.28
C LEU A 70 10.03 1.91 -3.38
N GLY A 71 11.15 2.32 -3.93
CA GLY A 71 12.20 3.00 -3.16
C GLY A 71 11.70 4.31 -2.55
N PHE A 72 10.96 5.09 -3.34
CA PHE A 72 10.34 6.32 -2.87
C PHE A 72 9.35 6.05 -1.73
N GLY A 73 8.51 5.02 -1.91
CA GLY A 73 7.52 4.64 -0.90
C GLY A 73 8.15 4.17 0.40
N LEU A 74 9.21 3.35 0.31
CA LEU A 74 9.93 2.88 1.49
C LEU A 74 10.53 4.06 2.27
N LYS A 75 11.08 5.04 1.57
CA LYS A 75 11.65 6.24 2.18
C LYS A 75 10.60 7.07 2.93
N HIS A 76 9.38 7.10 2.44
CA HIS A 76 8.30 7.91 3.01
C HIS A 76 7.32 7.12 3.88
N SER A 77 7.53 5.82 4.06
CA SER A 77 6.67 5.01 4.92
C SER A 77 6.92 5.33 6.39
N ALA A 78 5.85 5.39 7.17
CA ALA A 78 5.92 5.69 8.61
C ALA A 78 5.81 4.42 9.47
N GLY A 79 5.38 3.30 8.89
CA GLY A 79 5.21 2.07 9.63
C GLY A 79 6.53 1.42 10.01
N LYS A 80 6.54 0.75 11.15
CA LYS A 80 7.68 -0.06 11.59
C LYS A 80 7.95 -1.21 10.61
N TYR A 81 6.88 -1.77 10.06
CA TYR A 81 6.93 -2.82 9.05
C TYR A 81 6.27 -2.31 7.78
N VAL A 82 6.74 -2.79 6.63
CA VAL A 82 6.18 -2.43 5.32
C VAL A 82 5.82 -3.70 4.57
N ILE A 83 4.57 -3.78 4.12
CA ILE A 83 4.10 -4.83 3.23
C ILE A 83 3.83 -4.19 1.88
N MET A 84 4.44 -4.72 0.82
CA MET A 84 4.21 -4.26 -0.54
C MET A 84 3.05 -5.04 -1.16
N ALA A 85 2.13 -4.33 -1.77
CA ALA A 85 0.96 -4.91 -2.40
C ALA A 85 0.73 -4.29 -3.78
N ASP A 86 0.32 -5.10 -4.74
CA ASP A 86 -0.07 -4.60 -6.05
C ASP A 86 -1.48 -4.01 -5.99
N CYS A 87 -1.76 -3.01 -6.82
CA CYS A 87 -3.07 -2.35 -6.84
C CYS A 87 -4.03 -2.96 -7.88
N ASP A 88 -3.84 -4.20 -8.22
CA ASP A 88 -4.67 -4.95 -9.17
C ASP A 88 -5.66 -5.91 -8.50
N CYS A 89 -5.74 -5.92 -7.17
CA CYS A 89 -6.61 -6.78 -6.38
C CYS A 89 -6.33 -8.29 -6.58
N SER A 90 -5.09 -8.65 -6.89
CA SER A 90 -4.74 -10.03 -7.22
C SER A 90 -4.69 -10.97 -6.01
N TYR A 91 -4.81 -10.46 -4.79
CA TYR A 91 -4.80 -11.30 -3.59
C TYR A 91 -5.64 -10.69 -2.46
N SER A 92 -5.94 -11.53 -1.47
CA SER A 92 -6.70 -11.14 -0.28
C SER A 92 -5.76 -10.62 0.81
N PHE A 93 -6.06 -9.46 1.38
CA PHE A 93 -5.29 -8.92 2.51
C PHE A 93 -5.45 -9.75 3.78
N GLU A 94 -6.53 -10.53 3.91
CA GLU A 94 -6.70 -11.42 5.05
C GLU A 94 -5.58 -12.45 5.15
N GLU A 95 -4.99 -12.83 4.02
CA GLU A 95 -3.86 -13.75 3.97
C GLU A 95 -2.56 -13.13 4.47
N LEU A 96 -2.54 -11.82 4.70
CA LEU A 96 -1.35 -11.12 5.21
C LEU A 96 -1.17 -11.26 6.72
N GLN A 97 -2.21 -11.69 7.45
CA GLN A 97 -2.11 -11.82 8.90
C GLN A 97 -0.95 -12.72 9.35
N PRO A 98 -0.74 -13.91 8.74
CA PRO A 98 0.43 -14.73 9.11
C PRO A 98 1.77 -14.03 8.84
N PHE A 99 1.87 -13.23 7.77
CA PHE A 99 3.09 -12.47 7.48
C PHE A 99 3.35 -11.41 8.55
N LEU A 100 2.30 -10.71 8.98
CA LEU A 100 2.41 -9.72 10.03
C LEU A 100 2.87 -10.36 11.34
N ASP A 101 2.34 -11.53 11.68
CA ASP A 101 2.73 -12.27 12.87
C ASP A 101 4.22 -12.64 12.84
N LYS A 102 4.73 -13.03 11.66
CA LYS A 102 6.16 -13.30 11.48
C LYS A 102 7.01 -12.06 11.67
N LEU A 103 6.58 -10.91 11.15
CA LEU A 103 7.27 -9.63 11.33
C LEU A 103 7.32 -9.25 12.81
N ARG A 104 6.22 -9.41 13.52
CA ARG A 104 6.14 -9.15 14.97
C ARG A 104 7.04 -10.07 15.77
N ALA A 105 7.26 -11.30 15.27
CA ALA A 105 8.14 -12.28 15.89
C ALA A 105 9.64 -12.03 15.62
N GLY A 106 9.98 -11.00 14.83
CA GLY A 106 11.35 -10.58 14.60
C GLY A 106 11.88 -10.77 13.19
N ALA A 107 11.07 -11.20 12.23
CA ALA A 107 11.50 -11.24 10.84
C ALA A 107 11.60 -9.83 10.28
N ASP A 108 12.65 -9.53 9.51
CA ASP A 108 12.84 -8.20 8.91
C ASP A 108 12.09 -8.06 7.59
N ILE A 109 12.02 -9.14 6.82
CA ILE A 109 11.40 -9.17 5.50
C ILE A 109 10.58 -10.46 5.37
N VAL A 110 9.41 -10.31 4.79
CA VAL A 110 8.53 -11.45 4.51
C VAL A 110 8.06 -11.41 3.06
#